data_f8ded02815b0d2ed8653f2cba255ae0e
#
_entry.id   f8ded02815b0d2ed8653f2cba255ae0e
#
_cell.length_a   1.000
_cell.length_b   1.000
_cell.length_c   1.000
_cell.angle_alpha   90.00
_cell.angle_beta   90.00
_cell.angle_gamma   90.00
#
_symmetry.space_group_name_H-M   'P 1'
#
loop_
_entity.id
_entity.type
_entity.pdbx_description
1 polymer ?
#
loop_
_entity_poly.entity_id
_entity_poly.type
_entity_poly.pdbx_seq_one_letter_code
_entity_poly.pdbx_strand_id
1 'polypeptide(L)'
;IKGLGSEHRTAIFPKLIFTLKRGLNLEPGTPNYDIKQLALECATKRMYPDVLSYDKIVELTGSFKVPMGCRSFLQGWKDENGVEVNSGRMNLGVVTVNLPRIALESGGDKEKFWQIFNERMNIAEDALVYRVERTKEATPANAPILYQYGAFGKRLGKYDQVDQLFRHRRATVSLGYIGLYEVATVFYGPNW
;
A
#
# COMPACT_ATOMS: atom_id res chain seq x y z
N ILE A 1 6.02 -2.20 23.62
CA ILE A 1 5.06 -1.50 24.50
C ILE A 1 5.69 -0.26 25.15
N LYS A 2 6.86 -0.40 25.75
CA LYS A 2 7.52 0.73 26.41
C LYS A 2 8.01 1.83 25.47
N GLY A 3 8.22 1.54 24.19
CA GLY A 3 8.85 2.44 23.24
C GLY A 3 10.38 2.31 23.23
N LEU A 4 11.04 3.13 22.43
CA LEU A 4 12.50 3.13 22.26
C LEU A 4 13.14 4.31 23.00
N GLY A 5 14.30 4.05 23.59
CA GLY A 5 15.10 5.04 24.31
C GLY A 5 14.45 5.54 25.60
N SER A 6 15.07 6.52 26.22
CA SER A 6 14.61 7.16 27.45
C SER A 6 13.31 7.93 27.30
N GLU A 7 13.03 8.40 26.07
CA GLU A 7 11.83 9.18 25.76
C GLU A 7 10.64 8.29 25.34
N HIS A 8 10.78 6.97 25.39
CA HIS A 8 9.72 6.02 25.04
C HIS A 8 9.07 6.26 23.67
N ARG A 9 9.83 6.68 22.68
CA ARG A 9 9.33 6.97 21.32
C ARG A 9 8.85 5.69 20.61
N THR A 10 7.82 5.85 19.81
CA THR A 10 7.37 4.75 18.94
C THR A 10 8.34 4.59 17.78
N ALA A 11 8.83 3.37 17.56
CA ALA A 11 9.62 3.06 16.38
C ALA A 11 8.74 3.10 15.12
N ILE A 12 9.12 3.89 14.13
CA ILE A 12 8.41 3.93 12.84
C ILE A 12 8.91 2.80 11.94
N PHE A 13 10.19 2.48 12.00
CA PHE A 13 10.83 1.39 11.26
C PHE A 13 11.66 0.48 12.19
N PRO A 14 11.77 -0.83 11.87
CA PRO A 14 11.10 -1.54 10.78
C PRO A 14 9.58 -1.58 10.98
N LYS A 15 8.82 -1.56 9.87
CA LYS A 15 7.36 -1.68 9.94
C LYS A 15 6.98 -3.09 10.39
N LEU A 16 6.34 -3.20 11.53
CA LEU A 16 5.86 -4.46 12.08
C LEU A 16 4.40 -4.69 11.67
N ILE A 17 4.12 -5.88 11.20
CA ILE A 17 2.79 -6.35 10.86
C ILE A 17 2.53 -7.62 11.64
N PHE A 18 1.47 -7.62 12.43
CA PHE A 18 1.02 -8.79 13.17
C PHE A 18 -0.16 -9.44 12.46
N THR A 19 -0.04 -10.70 12.10
CA THR A 19 -1.07 -11.42 11.34
C THR A 19 -1.86 -12.32 12.25
N LEU A 20 -3.19 -12.13 12.30
CA LEU A 20 -4.15 -12.99 13.00
C LEU A 20 -4.53 -14.15 12.10
N LYS A 21 -4.47 -15.37 12.65
CA LYS A 21 -4.85 -16.60 11.95
C LYS A 21 -5.56 -17.55 12.89
N ARG A 22 -6.69 -18.12 12.44
CA ARG A 22 -7.44 -19.14 13.18
C ARG A 22 -6.55 -20.35 13.46
N GLY A 23 -6.72 -20.94 14.65
CA GLY A 23 -5.96 -22.10 15.09
C GLY A 23 -4.48 -21.83 15.42
N LEU A 24 -3.98 -20.61 15.21
CA LEU A 24 -2.60 -20.24 15.49
C LEU A 24 -2.50 -19.20 16.63
N ASN A 25 -3.25 -18.12 16.55
CA ASN A 25 -3.14 -17.03 17.52
C ASN A 25 -4.44 -16.23 17.72
N LEU A 26 -5.52 -16.58 17.01
CA LEU A 26 -6.76 -15.78 17.08
C LEU A 26 -7.57 -16.11 18.33
N GLU A 27 -7.79 -17.40 18.62
CA GLU A 27 -8.64 -17.88 19.69
C GLU A 27 -7.86 -18.18 20.98
N PRO A 28 -8.47 -18.03 22.17
CA PRO A 28 -7.88 -18.51 23.43
C PRO A 28 -7.47 -19.98 23.36
N GLY A 29 -6.32 -20.31 23.94
CA GLY A 29 -5.78 -21.67 23.94
C GLY A 29 -5.01 -22.08 22.69
N THR A 30 -4.92 -21.22 21.67
CA THR A 30 -4.04 -21.44 20.53
C THR A 30 -2.57 -21.14 20.86
N PRO A 31 -1.58 -21.73 20.15
CA PRO A 31 -0.16 -21.68 20.54
C PRO A 31 0.43 -20.30 20.79
N ASN A 32 0.03 -19.27 20.05
CA ASN A 32 0.57 -17.91 20.12
C ASN A 32 -0.49 -16.86 20.52
N TYR A 33 -1.49 -17.28 21.28
CA TYR A 33 -2.53 -16.37 21.73
C TYR A 33 -2.00 -15.25 22.66
N ASP A 34 -1.06 -15.60 23.53
CA ASP A 34 -0.37 -14.67 24.43
C ASP A 34 0.38 -13.58 23.64
N ILE A 35 1.05 -13.94 22.55
CA ILE A 35 1.74 -12.99 21.66
C ILE A 35 0.73 -12.06 21.00
N LYS A 36 -0.45 -12.55 20.62
CA LYS A 36 -1.54 -11.70 20.12
C LYS A 36 -1.95 -10.67 21.17
N GLN A 37 -2.16 -11.07 22.40
CA GLN A 37 -2.53 -10.14 23.46
C GLN A 37 -1.49 -9.04 23.65
N LEU A 38 -0.22 -9.41 23.62
CA LEU A 38 0.89 -8.46 23.71
C LEU A 38 0.93 -7.50 22.50
N ALA A 39 0.69 -8.01 21.29
CA ALA A 39 0.63 -7.20 20.07
C ALA A 39 -0.54 -6.19 20.11
N LEU A 40 -1.72 -6.63 20.55
CA LEU A 40 -2.89 -5.76 20.70
C LEU A 40 -2.68 -4.71 21.79
N GLU A 41 -2.12 -5.08 22.95
CA GLU A 41 -1.75 -4.11 23.99
C GLU A 41 -0.75 -3.07 23.44
N CYS A 42 0.23 -3.50 22.66
CA CYS A 42 1.15 -2.57 22.01
C CYS A 42 0.42 -1.65 21.03
N ALA A 43 -0.47 -2.18 20.22
CA ALA A 43 -1.24 -1.40 19.24
C ALA A 43 -2.11 -0.34 19.91
N THR A 44 -2.74 -0.62 21.05
CA THR A 44 -3.55 0.38 21.79
C THR A 44 -2.71 1.54 22.33
N LYS A 45 -1.47 1.27 22.70
CA LYS A 45 -0.56 2.29 23.28
C LYS A 45 0.25 3.05 22.23
N ARG A 46 0.54 2.42 21.10
CA ARG A 46 1.48 2.93 20.10
C ARG A 46 0.88 3.09 18.71
N MET A 47 -0.38 2.68 18.50
CA MET A 47 -1.00 2.53 17.18
C MET A 47 -0.15 1.62 16.25
N TYR A 48 0.54 0.64 16.84
CA TYR A 48 1.54 -0.20 16.18
C TYR A 48 1.78 -1.49 17.00
N PRO A 49 1.89 -2.70 16.41
CA PRO A 49 1.97 -3.02 14.98
C PRO A 49 0.62 -2.88 14.24
N ASP A 50 0.68 -2.83 12.90
CA ASP A 50 -0.51 -3.03 12.08
C ASP A 50 -1.01 -4.47 12.23
N VAL A 51 -2.32 -4.66 12.33
CA VAL A 51 -2.93 -5.97 12.51
C VAL A 51 -3.67 -6.39 11.25
N LEU A 52 -3.33 -7.58 10.72
CA LEU A 52 -3.97 -8.15 9.54
C LEU A 52 -4.71 -9.44 9.87
N SER A 53 -5.83 -9.69 9.20
CA SER A 53 -6.51 -10.99 9.23
C SER A 53 -6.03 -11.86 8.07
N TYR A 54 -5.30 -12.93 8.39
CA TYR A 54 -4.88 -13.94 7.40
C TYR A 54 -6.08 -14.55 6.67
N ASP A 55 -7.04 -15.03 7.48
CA ASP A 55 -8.19 -15.76 6.95
C ASP A 55 -9.03 -14.88 6.03
N LYS A 56 -9.23 -13.59 6.39
CA LYS A 56 -10.00 -12.65 5.57
C LYS A 56 -9.29 -12.27 4.27
N ILE A 57 -7.97 -12.10 4.31
CA ILE A 57 -7.19 -11.84 3.10
C ILE A 57 -7.28 -13.03 2.15
N VAL A 58 -7.11 -14.26 2.66
CA VAL A 58 -7.21 -15.46 1.83
C VAL A 58 -8.62 -15.63 1.25
N GLU A 59 -9.66 -15.39 2.06
CA GLU A 59 -11.07 -15.43 1.59
C GLU A 59 -11.31 -14.47 0.42
N LEU A 60 -10.80 -13.24 0.52
CA LEU A 60 -11.04 -12.20 -0.48
C LEU A 60 -10.17 -12.30 -1.73
N THR A 61 -8.96 -12.83 -1.61
CA THR A 61 -7.95 -12.76 -2.67
C THR A 61 -7.41 -14.11 -3.12
N GLY A 62 -7.88 -15.20 -2.52
CA GLY A 62 -7.47 -16.58 -2.83
C GLY A 62 -6.13 -17.00 -2.21
N SER A 63 -5.28 -16.06 -1.81
CA SER A 63 -3.97 -16.34 -1.19
C SER A 63 -3.57 -15.24 -0.21
N PHE A 64 -2.73 -15.58 0.78
CA PHE A 64 -2.23 -14.57 1.70
C PHE A 64 -1.24 -13.65 1.00
N LYS A 65 -1.43 -12.35 1.16
CA LYS A 65 -0.59 -11.30 0.56
C LYS A 65 -0.13 -10.34 1.66
N VAL A 66 1.17 -10.13 1.73
CA VAL A 66 1.75 -9.13 2.62
C VAL A 66 1.62 -7.75 1.96
N PRO A 67 1.19 -6.72 2.70
CA PRO A 67 1.14 -5.37 2.16
C PRO A 67 2.55 -4.87 1.84
N MET A 68 2.67 -4.07 0.78
CA MET A 68 3.89 -3.36 0.44
C MET A 68 3.82 -1.93 0.96
N GLY A 69 4.93 -1.44 1.52
CA GLY A 69 4.95 -0.11 2.15
C GLY A 69 4.01 -0.04 3.34
N CYS A 70 3.23 1.03 3.42
CA CYS A 70 2.40 1.26 4.59
C CYS A 70 1.15 0.38 4.64
N ARG A 71 0.36 0.31 3.58
CA ARG A 71 -0.90 -0.47 3.53
C ARG A 71 -1.35 -0.82 2.11
N SER A 72 -0.42 -0.85 1.14
CA SER A 72 -0.76 -1.20 -0.24
C SER A 72 -0.75 -2.72 -0.42
N PHE A 73 -1.90 -3.29 -0.77
CA PHE A 73 -2.02 -4.69 -1.12
C PHE A 73 -1.87 -4.85 -2.62
N LEU A 74 -0.67 -5.21 -3.06
CA LEU A 74 -0.45 -5.53 -4.46
C LEU A 74 -0.96 -6.93 -4.76
N GLN A 75 -1.67 -7.08 -5.86
CA GLN A 75 -2.12 -8.40 -6.33
C GLN A 75 -0.92 -9.26 -6.72
N GLY A 76 -1.05 -10.60 -6.58
CA GLY A 76 -0.12 -11.54 -7.16
C GLY A 76 -0.14 -11.43 -8.69
N TRP A 77 0.94 -11.83 -9.33
CA TRP A 77 1.04 -11.92 -10.78
C TRP A 77 1.22 -13.39 -11.18
N LYS A 78 0.97 -13.70 -12.44
CA LYS A 78 1.18 -15.05 -12.96
C LYS A 78 2.45 -15.08 -13.81
N ASP A 79 3.27 -16.10 -13.58
CA ASP A 79 4.45 -16.35 -14.40
C ASP A 79 4.08 -16.90 -15.77
N GLU A 80 5.09 -17.26 -16.57
CA GLU A 80 4.93 -17.80 -17.92
C GLU A 80 4.17 -19.15 -17.94
N ASN A 81 4.15 -19.86 -16.81
CA ASN A 81 3.45 -21.13 -16.64
C ASN A 81 2.04 -20.94 -16.05
N GLY A 82 1.60 -19.71 -15.81
CA GLY A 82 0.32 -19.39 -15.20
C GLY A 82 0.28 -19.59 -13.67
N VAL A 83 1.42 -19.86 -13.04
CA VAL A 83 1.54 -20.04 -11.59
C VAL A 83 1.52 -18.69 -10.90
N GLU A 84 0.72 -18.55 -9.84
CA GLU A 84 0.65 -17.31 -9.06
C GLU A 84 1.93 -17.08 -8.27
N VAL A 85 2.53 -15.91 -8.45
CA VAL A 85 3.75 -15.48 -7.77
C VAL A 85 3.46 -14.22 -6.96
N ASN A 86 3.81 -14.25 -5.69
CA ASN A 86 3.62 -13.14 -4.76
C ASN A 86 4.90 -12.29 -4.52
N SER A 87 6.05 -12.77 -5.00
CA SER A 87 7.32 -12.04 -4.96
C SER A 87 7.58 -11.25 -6.24
N GLY A 88 8.51 -10.30 -6.18
CA GLY A 88 8.91 -9.50 -7.34
C GLY A 88 7.83 -8.55 -7.88
N ARG A 89 6.81 -8.24 -7.07
CA ARG A 89 5.79 -7.24 -7.37
C ARG A 89 6.39 -5.84 -7.27
N MET A 90 5.89 -4.91 -8.05
CA MET A 90 6.38 -3.55 -8.08
C MET A 90 5.21 -2.56 -8.12
N ASN A 91 5.38 -1.43 -7.42
CA ASN A 91 4.53 -0.25 -7.58
C ASN A 91 5.31 0.82 -8.35
N LEU A 92 4.81 1.21 -9.51
CA LEU A 92 5.45 2.20 -10.38
C LEU A 92 5.26 3.63 -9.89
N GLY A 93 4.37 3.84 -8.94
CA GLY A 93 4.18 5.13 -8.31
C GLY A 93 2.79 5.34 -7.76
N VAL A 94 2.67 6.42 -6.99
CA VAL A 94 1.44 6.84 -6.33
C VAL A 94 1.10 8.25 -6.77
N VAL A 95 -0.18 8.51 -7.01
CA VAL A 95 -0.75 9.86 -7.08
C VAL A 95 -1.71 10.00 -5.91
N THR A 96 -1.58 11.07 -5.13
CA THR A 96 -2.38 11.26 -3.92
C THR A 96 -3.28 12.48 -4.07
N VAL A 97 -4.59 12.28 -3.90
CA VAL A 97 -5.60 13.33 -3.93
C VAL A 97 -5.67 14.03 -2.58
N ASN A 98 -5.56 15.35 -2.58
CA ASN A 98 -5.70 16.21 -1.41
C ASN A 98 -7.18 16.55 -1.19
N LEU A 99 -7.89 15.71 -0.44
CA LEU A 99 -9.31 15.89 -0.17
C LEU A 99 -9.64 17.15 0.64
N PRO A 100 -8.85 17.57 1.67
CA PRO A 100 -9.06 18.83 2.37
C PRO A 100 -9.14 20.04 1.45
N ARG A 101 -8.23 20.09 0.48
CA ARG A 101 -8.23 21.19 -0.49
C ARG A 101 -9.54 21.22 -1.30
N ILE A 102 -10.02 20.07 -1.75
CA ILE A 102 -11.29 19.97 -2.47
C ILE A 102 -12.45 20.42 -1.60
N ALA A 103 -12.47 20.02 -0.31
CA ALA A 103 -13.50 20.45 0.63
C ALA A 103 -13.49 21.97 0.86
N LEU A 104 -12.32 22.57 0.99
CA LEU A 104 -12.19 24.03 1.13
C LEU A 104 -12.62 24.77 -0.14
N GLU A 105 -12.20 24.30 -1.32
CA GLU A 105 -12.59 24.88 -2.62
C GLU A 105 -14.09 24.75 -2.88
N SER A 106 -14.75 23.72 -2.35
CA SER A 106 -16.21 23.56 -2.44
C SER A 106 -16.99 24.56 -1.58
N GLY A 107 -16.34 25.12 -0.55
CA GLY A 107 -17.00 26.02 0.39
C GLY A 107 -18.06 25.35 1.28
N GLY A 108 -17.97 24.04 1.48
CA GLY A 108 -18.97 23.26 2.22
C GLY A 108 -20.16 22.76 1.39
N ASP A 109 -20.18 23.07 0.10
CA ASP A 109 -21.18 22.54 -0.84
C ASP A 109 -20.80 21.13 -1.28
N LYS A 110 -21.69 20.15 -0.99
CA LYS A 110 -21.45 18.74 -1.30
C LYS A 110 -21.48 18.44 -2.79
N GLU A 111 -22.36 19.07 -3.56
CA GLU A 111 -22.43 18.84 -5.00
C GLU A 111 -21.19 19.39 -5.69
N LYS A 112 -20.77 20.58 -5.32
CA LYS A 112 -19.53 21.19 -5.80
C LYS A 112 -18.30 20.40 -5.38
N PHE A 113 -18.29 19.82 -4.17
CA PHE A 113 -17.22 18.91 -3.74
C PHE A 113 -17.05 17.73 -4.70
N TRP A 114 -18.15 17.06 -5.04
CA TRP A 114 -18.09 15.91 -5.94
C TRP A 114 -17.74 16.29 -7.38
N GLN A 115 -18.14 17.47 -7.84
CA GLN A 115 -17.70 17.99 -9.14
C GLN A 115 -16.17 18.17 -9.19
N ILE A 116 -15.61 18.90 -8.21
CA ILE A 116 -14.16 19.11 -8.11
C ILE A 116 -13.44 17.77 -7.89
N PHE A 117 -13.98 16.90 -7.05
CA PHE A 117 -13.41 15.57 -6.80
C PHE A 117 -13.27 14.77 -8.09
N ASN A 118 -14.33 14.67 -8.88
CA ASN A 118 -14.31 13.94 -10.15
C ASN A 118 -13.31 14.54 -11.15
N GLU A 119 -13.22 15.86 -11.22
CA GLU A 119 -12.21 16.55 -12.04
C GLU A 119 -10.79 16.17 -11.60
N ARG A 120 -10.51 16.22 -10.29
CA ARG A 120 -9.20 15.85 -9.74
C ARG A 120 -8.88 14.35 -9.92
N MET A 121 -9.92 13.50 -9.87
CA MET A 121 -9.77 12.06 -10.13
C MET A 121 -9.34 11.80 -11.57
N ASN A 122 -9.95 12.45 -12.55
CA ASN A 122 -9.56 12.33 -13.95
C ASN A 122 -8.09 12.76 -14.16
N ILE A 123 -7.69 13.89 -13.58
CA ILE A 123 -6.29 14.35 -13.63
C ILE A 123 -5.34 13.32 -12.98
N ALA A 124 -5.75 12.72 -11.86
CA ALA A 124 -4.94 11.71 -11.17
C ALA A 124 -4.81 10.42 -12.00
N GLU A 125 -5.89 10.00 -12.70
CA GLU A 125 -5.87 8.89 -13.64
C GLU A 125 -4.90 9.16 -14.80
N ASP A 126 -4.99 10.31 -15.44
CA ASP A 126 -4.08 10.73 -16.52
C ASP A 126 -2.62 10.73 -16.05
N ALA A 127 -2.36 11.21 -14.83
CA ALA A 127 -1.02 11.20 -14.26
C ALA A 127 -0.49 9.78 -13.99
N LEU A 128 -1.36 8.84 -13.58
CA LEU A 128 -0.99 7.44 -13.41
C LEU A 128 -0.73 6.76 -14.75
N VAL A 129 -1.58 7.00 -15.76
CA VAL A 129 -1.37 6.50 -17.13
C VAL A 129 -0.04 7.03 -17.67
N TYR A 130 0.24 8.32 -17.53
CA TYR A 130 1.50 8.91 -17.95
C TYR A 130 2.72 8.24 -17.29
N ARG A 131 2.64 7.89 -16.00
CA ARG A 131 3.71 7.15 -15.32
C ARG A 131 3.95 5.78 -15.96
N VAL A 132 2.89 5.05 -16.30
CA VAL A 132 3.00 3.75 -16.97
C VAL A 132 3.68 3.93 -18.33
N GLU A 133 3.27 4.90 -19.12
CA GLU A 133 3.89 5.16 -20.43
C GLU A 133 5.37 5.54 -20.30
N ARG A 134 5.73 6.36 -19.32
CA ARG A 134 7.14 6.73 -19.06
C ARG A 134 8.02 5.52 -18.71
N THR A 135 7.47 4.47 -18.08
CA THR A 135 8.27 3.27 -17.80
C THR A 135 8.66 2.48 -19.05
N LYS A 136 7.92 2.62 -20.14
CA LYS A 136 8.25 2.00 -21.43
C LYS A 136 9.52 2.59 -22.05
N GLU A 137 9.87 3.81 -21.69
CA GLU A 137 11.09 4.47 -22.15
C GLU A 137 12.31 4.17 -21.26
N ALA A 138 12.09 3.54 -20.10
CA ALA A 138 13.15 3.21 -19.16
C ALA A 138 14.05 2.10 -19.71
N THR A 139 15.35 2.28 -19.52
CA THR A 139 16.37 1.28 -19.84
C THR A 139 16.97 0.67 -18.59
N PRO A 140 17.59 -0.51 -18.67
CA PRO A 140 18.25 -1.13 -17.53
C PRO A 140 19.36 -0.27 -16.91
N ALA A 141 19.92 0.68 -17.66
CA ALA A 141 20.90 1.62 -17.13
C ALA A 141 20.32 2.62 -16.11
N ASN A 142 18.99 2.84 -16.09
CA ASN A 142 18.35 3.71 -15.12
C ASN A 142 18.41 3.15 -13.68
N ALA A 143 18.42 1.80 -13.53
CA ALA A 143 18.58 1.14 -12.25
C ALA A 143 19.35 -0.20 -12.43
N PRO A 144 20.68 -0.16 -12.59
CA PRO A 144 21.47 -1.33 -12.95
C PRO A 144 21.34 -2.48 -11.95
N ILE A 145 21.32 -2.19 -10.65
CA ILE A 145 21.19 -3.22 -9.61
C ILE A 145 19.91 -4.04 -9.80
N LEU A 146 18.80 -3.38 -10.09
CA LEU A 146 17.51 -4.04 -10.27
C LEU A 146 17.46 -4.85 -11.57
N TYR A 147 17.94 -4.28 -12.66
CA TYR A 147 17.68 -4.81 -14.00
C TYR A 147 18.86 -5.53 -14.63
N GLN A 148 20.08 -4.95 -14.60
CA GLN A 148 21.24 -5.57 -15.22
C GLN A 148 21.84 -6.68 -14.33
N TYR A 149 21.86 -6.45 -13.00
CA TYR A 149 22.37 -7.46 -12.05
C TYR A 149 21.30 -8.42 -11.55
N GLY A 150 20.05 -8.21 -11.91
CA GLY A 150 18.97 -9.17 -11.72
C GLY A 150 18.37 -9.23 -10.33
N ALA A 151 18.51 -8.17 -9.51
CA ALA A 151 17.86 -8.12 -8.20
C ALA A 151 16.33 -8.19 -8.29
N PHE A 152 15.76 -7.90 -9.46
CA PHE A 152 14.33 -8.01 -9.76
C PHE A 152 13.92 -9.39 -10.34
N GLY A 153 14.80 -10.38 -10.27
CA GLY A 153 14.55 -11.78 -10.65
C GLY A 153 14.93 -12.15 -12.10
N LYS A 154 15.22 -11.17 -12.97
CA LYS A 154 15.68 -11.39 -14.34
C LYS A 154 16.76 -10.36 -14.69
N ARG A 155 17.84 -10.81 -15.31
CA ARG A 155 18.87 -9.91 -15.86
C ARG A 155 18.45 -9.43 -17.23
N LEU A 156 18.59 -8.13 -17.46
CA LEU A 156 18.36 -7.49 -18.74
C LEU A 156 19.67 -6.95 -19.30
N GLY A 157 19.82 -7.04 -20.61
CA GLY A 157 20.89 -6.38 -21.34
C GLY A 157 20.75 -4.86 -21.30
N LYS A 158 21.86 -4.15 -21.53
CA LYS A 158 21.91 -2.68 -21.42
C LYS A 158 20.84 -1.96 -22.25
N TYR A 159 20.46 -2.53 -23.39
CA TYR A 159 19.53 -1.92 -24.37
C TYR A 159 18.15 -2.58 -24.38
N ASP A 160 17.90 -3.54 -23.48
CA ASP A 160 16.58 -4.15 -23.37
C ASP A 160 15.56 -3.13 -22.85
N GLN A 161 14.29 -3.41 -23.08
CA GLN A 161 13.21 -2.62 -22.50
C GLN A 161 12.82 -3.16 -21.13
N VAL A 162 12.77 -2.27 -20.14
CA VAL A 162 12.43 -2.63 -18.77
C VAL A 162 10.96 -3.01 -18.61
N ASP A 163 10.07 -2.48 -19.46
CA ASP A 163 8.64 -2.72 -19.41
C ASP A 163 8.26 -4.20 -19.48
N GLN A 164 9.09 -5.04 -20.10
CA GLN A 164 8.87 -6.49 -20.14
C GLN A 164 8.76 -7.13 -18.74
N LEU A 165 9.38 -6.52 -17.72
CA LEU A 165 9.31 -6.97 -16.32
C LEU A 165 8.02 -6.55 -15.62
N PHE A 166 7.24 -5.65 -16.20
CA PHE A 166 6.06 -5.06 -15.57
C PHE A 166 4.75 -5.65 -16.08
N ARG A 167 4.84 -6.50 -17.11
CA ARG A 167 3.68 -7.16 -17.72
C ARG A 167 3.03 -8.18 -16.79
N HIS A 168 1.88 -8.70 -17.19
CA HIS A 168 1.15 -9.76 -16.47
C HIS A 168 0.76 -9.39 -15.03
N ARG A 169 0.40 -8.12 -14.80
CA ARG A 169 0.01 -7.57 -13.49
C ARG A 169 1.14 -7.56 -12.45
N ARG A 170 2.38 -7.73 -12.85
CA ARG A 170 3.52 -7.66 -11.94
C ARG A 170 3.74 -6.26 -11.39
N ALA A 171 3.50 -5.25 -12.20
CA ALA A 171 3.55 -3.85 -11.80
C ALA A 171 2.13 -3.30 -11.61
N THR A 172 2.00 -2.41 -10.63
CA THR A 172 0.79 -1.67 -10.31
C THR A 172 1.10 -0.19 -10.20
N VAL A 173 0.07 0.64 -10.32
CA VAL A 173 0.08 2.03 -9.88
C VAL A 173 -0.94 2.18 -8.76
N SER A 174 -0.77 3.17 -7.90
CA SER A 174 -1.65 3.39 -6.76
C SER A 174 -2.24 4.79 -6.80
N LEU A 175 -3.54 4.88 -6.59
CA LEU A 175 -4.23 6.11 -6.26
C LEU A 175 -4.40 6.17 -4.74
N GLY A 176 -3.91 7.23 -4.13
CA GLY A 176 -4.06 7.49 -2.71
C GLY A 176 -4.94 8.72 -2.45
N TYR A 177 -5.36 8.88 -1.22
CA TYR A 177 -5.99 10.10 -0.73
C TYR A 177 -5.58 10.38 0.70
N ILE A 178 -5.68 11.63 1.11
CA ILE A 178 -5.42 12.07 2.48
C ILE A 178 -6.52 12.99 2.96
N GLY A 179 -6.65 13.10 4.29
CA GLY A 179 -7.36 14.19 4.93
C GLY A 179 -8.88 14.00 5.06
N LEU A 180 -9.38 12.78 5.26
CA LEU A 180 -10.81 12.54 5.51
C LEU A 180 -11.31 13.25 6.77
N TYR A 181 -10.46 13.34 7.82
CA TYR A 181 -10.81 14.05 9.04
C TYR A 181 -11.06 15.54 8.77
N GLU A 182 -10.18 16.16 8.02
CA GLU A 182 -10.28 17.57 7.65
C GLU A 182 -11.49 17.84 6.75
N VAL A 183 -11.80 16.92 5.84
CA VAL A 183 -13.03 17.01 5.02
C VAL A 183 -14.26 17.01 5.91
N ALA A 184 -14.34 16.07 6.85
CA ALA A 184 -15.45 16.00 7.79
C ALA A 184 -15.55 17.28 8.66
N THR A 185 -14.41 17.81 9.09
CA THR A 185 -14.36 19.07 9.83
C THR A 185 -14.89 20.26 9.01
N VAL A 186 -14.59 20.32 7.72
CA VAL A 186 -15.10 21.37 6.83
C VAL A 186 -16.63 21.28 6.67
N PHE A 187 -17.17 20.06 6.54
CA PHE A 187 -18.61 19.86 6.29
C PHE A 187 -19.47 19.89 7.56
N TYR A 188 -18.96 19.46 8.69
CA TYR A 188 -19.74 19.22 9.91
C TYR A 188 -19.22 19.97 11.13
N GLY A 189 -18.11 20.74 11.00
CA GLY A 189 -17.48 21.44 12.10
C GLY A 189 -16.51 20.56 12.89
N PRO A 190 -15.82 21.12 13.91
CA PRO A 190 -14.73 20.42 14.61
C PRO A 190 -15.22 19.33 15.59
N ASN A 191 -16.51 19.28 15.88
CA ASN A 191 -17.09 18.38 16.89
C ASN A 191 -17.95 17.25 16.30
N TRP A 192 -17.70 16.90 15.05
CA TRP A 192 -18.42 15.79 14.37
C TRP A 192 -18.03 14.42 14.91
#